data_8dadbc7a0b9f19d97f85d14034b99dff
#
_entry.id   8dadbc7a0b9f19d97f85d14034b99dff
#
_cell.length_a   1.000
_cell.length_b   1.000
_cell.length_c   1.000
_cell.angle_alpha   90.00
_cell.angle_beta   90.00
_cell.angle_gamma   90.00
#
_symmetry.space_group_name_H-M   'P 1'
#
loop_
_entity.id
_entity.type
_entity.pdbx_description
1 polymer ?
#
loop_
_entity_poly.entity_id
_entity_poly.type
_entity_poly.pdbx_seq_one_letter_code
_entity_poly.pdbx_strand_id
1 'polypeptide(L)'
;MNKKVISDFQKMIDVNTPIIYINDYDFVRIDEIIVEIVGNSKVFEWNPATGTTNFKTKESQGLGENDTLEQFLRDKYTVDVNLKEKFLVLKDIQDFIEEPAIKSLLQLIAQRKLYDRDYNTTVIIVSSVLKVPQELEKYVSYLDIPFPEENEINQLIDEHVEVNCYDNFKDEDRKKLMPSLKGMTSFEIDRMLDMAMSSNGSLSAEDTEMILQQKKAMVKKSGLLELIDTPEKLDSIGGMDALKGYLERKSRVISDLPKAQEFGVSIPKGVFIVGMPGCGKSLCAKASAALFKTPLLKLDMGSMMGKYVGESESNLRKAIKIAEAAAPCVLWIDEIEKAFSGVGGNNDIMTRMFGYFLSWMQEKQSSVYVIATANNADNLPPELKRKGRFDEIFCVNLPDKDERKAIFKIHLKK
;
A
#
# COMPACT_ATOMS: atom_id res chain seq x y z
N MET A 1 11.21 5.16 14.06
CA MET A 1 10.00 5.85 13.54
C MET A 1 10.34 6.65 12.29
N ASN A 2 9.52 6.61 11.26
CA ASN A 2 9.83 7.17 9.94
C ASN A 2 9.83 8.72 9.98
N LYS A 3 11.03 9.33 9.97
CA LYS A 3 11.24 10.78 10.02
C LYS A 3 10.50 11.54 8.91
N LYS A 4 10.25 10.90 7.77
CA LYS A 4 9.53 11.49 6.65
C LYS A 4 8.05 11.70 7.00
N VAL A 5 7.40 10.72 7.62
CA VAL A 5 5.99 10.81 8.03
C VAL A 5 5.79 11.93 9.05
N ILE A 6 6.68 11.98 10.05
CA ILE A 6 6.65 13.04 11.06
C ILE A 6 6.82 14.41 10.40
N SER A 7 7.79 14.54 9.49
CA SER A 7 8.01 15.78 8.74
C SER A 7 6.81 16.18 7.88
N ASP A 8 6.18 15.23 7.20
CA ASP A 8 5.04 15.52 6.33
C ASP A 8 3.79 15.87 7.16
N PHE A 9 3.57 15.20 8.28
CA PHE A 9 2.51 15.54 9.22
C PHE A 9 2.73 16.95 9.81
N GLN A 10 3.95 17.24 10.27
CA GLN A 10 4.28 18.58 10.80
C GLN A 10 4.03 19.67 9.77
N LYS A 11 4.43 19.45 8.50
CA LYS A 11 4.13 20.39 7.41
C LYS A 11 2.64 20.64 7.24
N MET A 12 1.80 19.58 7.34
CA MET A 12 0.34 19.73 7.26
C MET A 12 -0.20 20.60 8.38
N ILE A 13 0.35 20.47 9.59
CA ILE A 13 -0.01 21.33 10.73
C ILE A 13 0.47 22.77 10.47
N ASP A 14 1.71 22.94 10.04
CA ASP A 14 2.32 24.27 9.79
C ASP A 14 1.59 25.07 8.71
N VAL A 15 1.05 24.38 7.67
CA VAL A 15 0.19 25.02 6.64
C VAL A 15 -1.26 25.17 7.07
N ASN A 16 -1.57 24.93 8.34
CA ASN A 16 -2.88 25.10 8.94
C ASN A 16 -3.98 24.20 8.35
N THR A 17 -3.63 22.95 7.99
CA THR A 17 -4.58 21.96 7.46
C THR A 17 -5.68 21.69 8.49
N PRO A 18 -6.98 21.85 8.13
CA PRO A 18 -8.07 21.69 9.08
C PRO A 18 -8.34 20.26 9.48
N ILE A 19 -8.35 19.35 8.49
CA ILE A 19 -8.68 17.94 8.66
C ILE A 19 -7.58 17.10 8.01
N ILE A 20 -6.95 16.24 8.80
CA ILE A 20 -5.95 15.27 8.33
C ILE A 20 -6.58 13.88 8.40
N TYR A 21 -6.62 13.18 7.28
CA TYR A 21 -7.20 11.84 7.19
C TYR A 21 -6.09 10.80 7.04
N ILE A 22 -6.05 9.84 7.96
CA ILE A 22 -5.14 8.70 7.97
C ILE A 22 -5.96 7.44 7.65
N ASN A 23 -5.75 6.86 6.47
CA ASN A 23 -6.44 5.65 6.06
C ASN A 23 -5.59 4.43 6.38
N ASP A 24 -5.63 4.01 7.64
CA ASP A 24 -4.89 2.85 8.13
C ASP A 24 -5.62 2.23 9.34
N TYR A 25 -5.26 1.00 9.69
CA TYR A 25 -5.84 0.25 10.83
C TYR A 25 -4.83 -0.05 11.94
N ASP A 26 -3.57 0.32 11.78
CA ASP A 26 -2.53 0.17 12.81
C ASP A 26 -2.61 1.33 13.81
N PHE A 27 -3.69 1.30 14.62
CA PHE A 27 -3.99 2.38 15.57
C PHE A 27 -2.87 2.62 16.58
N VAL A 28 -2.14 1.59 16.98
CA VAL A 28 -1.06 1.69 17.98
C VAL A 28 0.07 2.56 17.41
N ARG A 29 0.55 2.21 16.23
CA ARG A 29 1.60 2.97 15.54
C ARG A 29 1.18 4.40 15.20
N ILE A 30 -0.08 4.57 14.78
CA ILE A 30 -0.63 5.90 14.50
C ILE A 30 -0.68 6.75 15.75
N ASP A 31 -1.09 6.19 16.89
CA ASP A 31 -1.13 6.90 18.17
C ASP A 31 0.27 7.34 18.60
N GLU A 32 1.29 6.51 18.43
CA GLU A 32 2.68 6.87 18.69
C GLU A 32 3.14 8.05 17.83
N ILE A 33 2.82 8.02 16.51
CA ILE A 33 3.13 9.12 15.59
C ILE A 33 2.43 10.40 16.05
N ILE A 34 1.15 10.33 16.41
CA ILE A 34 0.39 11.49 16.90
C ILE A 34 1.00 12.01 18.20
N VAL A 35 1.36 11.15 19.17
CA VAL A 35 1.99 11.55 20.44
C VAL A 35 3.28 12.35 20.21
N GLU A 36 4.12 11.88 19.30
CA GLU A 36 5.39 12.55 18.98
C GLU A 36 5.18 13.95 18.41
N ILE A 37 4.17 14.11 17.55
CA ILE A 37 3.90 15.38 16.86
C ILE A 37 3.19 16.39 17.77
N VAL A 38 2.16 15.94 18.49
CA VAL A 38 1.34 16.85 19.30
C VAL A 38 2.06 17.32 20.58
N GLY A 39 3.08 16.58 21.03
CA GLY A 39 3.89 16.93 22.19
C GLY A 39 3.04 17.21 23.43
N ASN A 40 3.06 18.46 23.90
CA ASN A 40 2.32 18.92 25.08
C ASN A 40 0.94 19.54 24.76
N SER A 41 0.52 19.49 23.49
CA SER A 41 -0.78 20.03 23.08
C SER A 41 -1.93 19.20 23.66
N LYS A 42 -3.13 19.80 23.77
CA LYS A 42 -4.32 19.08 24.21
C LYS A 42 -4.87 18.21 23.08
N VAL A 43 -5.03 16.92 23.38
CA VAL A 43 -5.59 15.94 22.46
C VAL A 43 -6.83 15.30 23.07
N PHE A 44 -7.91 15.28 22.30
CA PHE A 44 -9.15 14.62 22.66
C PHE A 44 -9.43 13.51 21.64
N GLU A 45 -9.79 12.35 22.11
CA GLU A 45 -10.13 11.20 21.27
C GLU A 45 -11.60 10.83 21.41
N TRP A 46 -12.20 10.43 20.31
CA TRP A 46 -13.52 9.84 20.27
C TRP A 46 -13.53 8.64 19.31
N ASN A 47 -14.18 7.56 19.73
CA ASN A 47 -14.47 6.42 18.88
C ASN A 47 -15.84 5.81 19.22
N PRO A 48 -16.49 5.07 18.30
CA PRO A 48 -17.85 4.56 18.50
C PRO A 48 -17.96 3.49 19.60
N ALA A 49 -16.86 2.83 19.96
CA ALA A 49 -16.87 1.75 20.94
C ALA A 49 -16.78 2.25 22.40
N THR A 50 -15.98 3.32 22.63
CA THR A 50 -15.68 3.80 23.99
C THR A 50 -16.11 5.25 24.22
N GLY A 51 -16.66 5.91 23.18
CA GLY A 51 -17.01 7.33 23.24
C GLY A 51 -15.79 8.23 23.43
N THR A 52 -15.93 9.27 24.24
CA THR A 52 -14.86 10.20 24.59
C THR A 52 -13.81 9.51 25.46
N THR A 53 -12.56 9.56 25.01
CA THR A 53 -11.43 8.87 25.62
C THR A 53 -10.28 9.83 25.88
N ASN A 54 -9.54 9.63 26.94
CA ASN A 54 -8.26 10.29 27.12
C ASN A 54 -7.24 9.69 26.15
N PHE A 55 -6.72 10.51 25.23
CA PHE A 55 -5.83 10.02 24.19
C PHE A 55 -4.55 9.34 24.72
N LYS A 56 -3.98 9.84 25.82
CA LYS A 56 -2.71 9.32 26.37
C LYS A 56 -2.91 8.10 27.25
N THR A 57 -3.93 8.11 28.12
CA THR A 57 -4.16 6.98 29.07
C THR A 57 -5.09 5.92 28.51
N LYS A 58 -5.79 6.23 27.41
CA LYS A 58 -6.83 5.38 26.80
C LYS A 58 -7.98 5.03 27.75
N GLU A 59 -8.11 5.76 28.84
CA GLU A 59 -9.23 5.62 29.75
C GLU A 59 -10.49 6.27 29.18
N SER A 60 -11.57 5.51 29.09
CA SER A 60 -12.88 6.05 28.69
C SER A 60 -13.40 6.98 29.80
N GLN A 61 -13.90 8.13 29.38
CA GLN A 61 -14.53 9.09 30.31
C GLN A 61 -15.99 8.72 30.63
N GLY A 62 -16.43 7.56 30.19
CA GLY A 62 -17.74 6.96 30.40
C GLY A 62 -18.68 7.11 29.19
N LEU A 63 -19.28 6.01 28.78
CA LEU A 63 -20.39 5.96 27.83
C LEU A 63 -21.66 6.46 28.55
N GLY A 64 -21.84 7.78 28.65
CA GLY A 64 -23.15 8.34 28.98
C GLY A 64 -24.08 8.23 27.76
N GLU A 65 -25.40 8.20 27.98
CA GLU A 65 -26.38 8.21 26.87
C GLU A 65 -26.21 9.38 25.89
N ASN A 66 -25.44 10.41 26.27
CA ASN A 66 -25.17 11.62 25.50
C ASN A 66 -23.75 11.67 24.89
N ASP A 67 -22.91 10.63 24.98
CA ASP A 67 -21.55 10.64 24.43
C ASP A 67 -21.53 10.26 22.95
N THR A 68 -22.33 10.97 22.15
CA THR A 68 -22.36 10.82 20.69
C THR A 68 -21.27 11.66 20.03
N LEU A 69 -20.85 11.27 18.81
CA LEU A 69 -19.89 12.06 18.01
C LEU A 69 -20.38 13.51 17.80
N GLU A 70 -21.69 13.68 17.60
CA GLU A 70 -22.27 15.01 17.44
C GLU A 70 -22.06 15.85 18.71
N GLN A 71 -22.38 15.31 19.88
CA GLN A 71 -22.20 16.02 21.16
C GLN A 71 -20.73 16.33 21.42
N PHE A 72 -19.84 15.34 21.18
CA PHE A 72 -18.41 15.53 21.30
C PHE A 72 -17.91 16.70 20.43
N LEU A 73 -18.30 16.75 19.16
CA LEU A 73 -17.90 17.82 18.25
C LEU A 73 -18.46 19.17 18.67
N ARG A 74 -19.73 19.24 19.14
CA ARG A 74 -20.35 20.46 19.66
C ARG A 74 -19.60 20.99 20.90
N ASP A 75 -19.32 20.13 21.85
CA ASP A 75 -18.60 20.50 23.07
C ASP A 75 -17.19 21.00 22.78
N LYS A 76 -16.49 20.31 21.83
CA LYS A 76 -15.13 20.71 21.47
C LYS A 76 -15.08 21.93 20.55
N TYR A 77 -16.15 22.24 19.81
CA TYR A 77 -16.27 23.46 19.04
C TYR A 77 -16.47 24.70 19.91
N THR A 78 -17.24 24.57 20.99
CA THR A 78 -17.64 25.72 21.85
C THR A 78 -16.64 26.02 22.97
N VAL A 79 -15.82 25.09 23.37
CA VAL A 79 -14.97 25.18 24.57
C VAL A 79 -13.55 25.61 24.20
N ASP A 80 -13.06 26.63 24.97
CA ASP A 80 -11.67 27.10 25.03
C ASP A 80 -11.13 27.96 23.88
N VAL A 81 -11.45 29.24 23.95
CA VAL A 81 -10.81 30.33 23.19
C VAL A 81 -9.31 30.51 23.55
N ASN A 82 -8.84 29.89 24.64
CA ASN A 82 -7.49 30.12 25.18
C ASN A 82 -6.48 28.98 24.94
N LEU A 83 -6.79 27.98 24.10
CA LEU A 83 -5.87 26.88 23.82
C LEU A 83 -5.05 27.15 22.57
N LYS A 84 -3.73 27.21 22.71
CA LYS A 84 -2.79 27.50 21.61
C LYS A 84 -2.85 26.46 20.48
N GLU A 85 -3.02 25.18 20.80
CA GLU A 85 -3.22 24.12 19.83
C GLU A 85 -4.07 23.01 20.43
N LYS A 86 -5.03 22.50 19.66
CA LYS A 86 -5.96 21.45 20.05
C LYS A 86 -6.12 20.44 18.93
N PHE A 87 -6.05 19.18 19.28
CA PHE A 87 -6.24 18.09 18.33
C PHE A 87 -7.46 17.27 18.71
N LEU A 88 -8.31 16.98 17.72
CA LEU A 88 -9.44 16.06 17.84
C LEU A 88 -9.13 14.81 17.03
N VAL A 89 -8.90 13.70 17.71
CA VAL A 89 -8.65 12.40 17.09
C VAL A 89 -9.96 11.64 17.02
N LEU A 90 -10.43 11.38 15.83
CA LEU A 90 -11.68 10.68 15.55
C LEU A 90 -11.37 9.33 14.91
N LYS A 91 -11.63 8.23 15.62
CA LYS A 91 -11.35 6.89 15.13
C LYS A 91 -12.62 6.18 14.67
N ASP A 92 -12.52 5.50 13.53
CA ASP A 92 -13.58 4.66 12.94
C ASP A 92 -14.93 5.37 12.78
N ILE A 93 -14.91 6.62 12.33
CA ILE A 93 -16.11 7.44 12.15
C ILE A 93 -16.74 7.30 10.74
N GLN A 94 -16.31 6.34 9.91
CA GLN A 94 -16.77 6.18 8.52
C GLN A 94 -18.28 6.00 8.37
N ASP A 95 -18.96 5.46 9.39
CA ASP A 95 -20.41 5.26 9.36
C ASP A 95 -21.19 6.49 9.83
N PHE A 96 -20.54 7.39 10.55
CA PHE A 96 -21.11 8.63 11.10
C PHE A 96 -20.83 9.86 10.22
N ILE A 97 -19.75 9.86 9.45
CA ILE A 97 -19.27 11.05 8.72
C ILE A 97 -20.27 11.56 7.66
N GLU A 98 -21.21 10.72 7.21
CA GLU A 98 -22.27 11.09 6.27
C GLU A 98 -23.47 11.77 6.95
N GLU A 99 -23.57 11.72 8.27
CA GLU A 99 -24.68 12.35 8.99
C GLU A 99 -24.64 13.88 8.80
N PRO A 100 -25.79 14.52 8.46
CA PRO A 100 -25.83 15.95 8.15
C PRO A 100 -25.28 16.84 9.28
N ALA A 101 -25.55 16.49 10.54
CA ALA A 101 -25.09 17.24 11.71
C ALA A 101 -23.56 17.16 11.83
N ILE A 102 -22.98 15.95 11.68
CA ILE A 102 -21.54 15.70 11.77
C ILE A 102 -20.80 16.38 10.64
N LYS A 103 -21.28 16.26 9.39
CA LYS A 103 -20.70 16.97 8.23
C LYS A 103 -20.65 18.48 8.48
N SER A 104 -21.76 19.04 8.92
CA SER A 104 -21.86 20.48 9.17
C SER A 104 -20.91 20.95 10.28
N LEU A 105 -20.79 20.17 11.36
CA LEU A 105 -19.87 20.47 12.46
C LEU A 105 -18.41 20.40 12.03
N LEU A 106 -18.02 19.35 11.31
CA LEU A 106 -16.66 19.21 10.76
C LEU A 106 -16.33 20.37 9.79
N GLN A 107 -17.30 20.76 8.95
CA GLN A 107 -17.14 21.89 8.06
C GLN A 107 -16.98 23.23 8.82
N LEU A 108 -17.76 23.44 9.88
CA LEU A 108 -17.65 24.63 10.73
C LEU A 108 -16.29 24.69 11.45
N ILE A 109 -15.82 23.58 12.01
CA ILE A 109 -14.50 23.47 12.63
C ILE A 109 -13.41 23.80 11.62
N ALA A 110 -13.50 23.22 10.41
CA ALA A 110 -12.52 23.43 9.36
C ALA A 110 -12.49 24.90 8.88
N GLN A 111 -13.66 25.50 8.66
CA GLN A 111 -13.76 26.91 8.27
C GLN A 111 -13.21 27.82 9.36
N ARG A 112 -13.57 27.57 10.62
CA ARG A 112 -13.08 28.38 11.74
C ARG A 112 -11.57 28.31 11.85
N LYS A 113 -10.96 27.13 11.69
CA LYS A 113 -9.50 27.00 11.68
C LYS A 113 -8.84 27.82 10.56
N LEU A 114 -9.45 27.91 9.39
CA LEU A 114 -8.87 28.65 8.24
C LEU A 114 -9.02 30.17 8.37
N TYR A 115 -10.09 30.65 8.99
CA TYR A 115 -10.46 32.07 8.96
C TYR A 115 -10.34 32.78 10.32
N ASP A 116 -10.35 32.06 11.44
CA ASP A 116 -10.24 32.61 12.79
C ASP A 116 -8.83 32.33 13.33
N ARG A 117 -8.03 33.38 13.49
CA ARG A 117 -6.63 33.29 13.95
C ARG A 117 -6.50 32.81 15.40
N ASP A 118 -7.54 32.96 16.19
CA ASP A 118 -7.56 32.56 17.60
C ASP A 118 -8.06 31.13 17.79
N TYR A 119 -8.50 30.48 16.69
CA TYR A 119 -9.01 29.11 16.71
C TYR A 119 -8.04 28.13 16.06
N ASN A 120 -7.25 27.42 16.86
CA ASN A 120 -6.28 26.46 16.36
C ASN A 120 -6.65 25.02 16.75
N THR A 121 -7.64 24.45 16.04
CA THR A 121 -8.08 23.06 16.25
C THR A 121 -7.87 22.26 14.97
N THR A 122 -7.07 21.19 15.02
CA THR A 122 -6.88 20.24 13.93
C THR A 122 -7.69 18.98 14.22
N VAL A 123 -8.45 18.52 13.23
CA VAL A 123 -9.14 17.23 13.28
C VAL A 123 -8.27 16.20 12.61
N ILE A 124 -8.02 15.08 13.30
CA ILE A 124 -7.31 13.90 12.76
C ILE A 124 -8.32 12.77 12.69
N ILE A 125 -8.64 12.32 11.49
CA ILE A 125 -9.53 11.18 11.29
C ILE A 125 -8.66 9.96 11.00
N VAL A 126 -8.84 8.90 11.77
CA VAL A 126 -8.15 7.62 11.59
C VAL A 126 -9.19 6.54 11.31
N SER A 127 -9.14 5.93 10.13
CA SER A 127 -10.11 4.92 9.75
C SER A 127 -9.53 3.92 8.76
N SER A 128 -9.92 2.65 8.90
CA SER A 128 -9.56 1.58 7.97
C SER A 128 -10.21 1.72 6.59
N VAL A 129 -11.30 2.48 6.50
CA VAL A 129 -12.04 2.74 5.26
C VAL A 129 -12.01 4.22 4.93
N LEU A 130 -11.57 4.55 3.72
CA LEU A 130 -11.59 5.94 3.25
C LEU A 130 -13.02 6.31 2.84
N LYS A 131 -13.62 7.20 3.61
CA LYS A 131 -14.95 7.74 3.33
C LYS A 131 -14.96 9.22 3.68
N VAL A 132 -15.01 10.07 2.66
CA VAL A 132 -15.01 11.54 2.81
C VAL A 132 -16.17 12.10 1.98
N PRO A 133 -17.15 12.77 2.62
CA PRO A 133 -18.21 13.47 1.91
C PRO A 133 -17.66 14.57 1.02
N GLN A 134 -18.30 14.81 -0.12
CA GLN A 134 -17.89 15.79 -1.12
C GLN A 134 -17.75 17.21 -0.52
N GLU A 135 -18.58 17.55 0.45
CA GLU A 135 -18.58 18.85 1.11
C GLU A 135 -17.33 19.09 1.97
N LEU A 136 -16.70 18.00 2.45
CA LEU A 136 -15.49 18.05 3.27
C LEU A 136 -14.21 17.91 2.46
N GLU A 137 -14.27 17.43 1.23
CA GLU A 137 -13.09 17.05 0.40
C GLU A 137 -12.04 18.20 0.34
N LYS A 138 -12.48 19.44 0.18
CA LYS A 138 -11.59 20.61 0.09
C LYS A 138 -10.86 20.96 1.40
N TYR A 139 -11.30 20.41 2.53
CA TYR A 139 -10.69 20.66 3.86
C TYR A 139 -9.82 19.51 4.32
N VAL A 140 -9.84 18.37 3.61
CA VAL A 140 -9.15 17.15 3.99
C VAL A 140 -7.82 17.03 3.25
N SER A 141 -6.76 16.76 4.00
CA SER A 141 -5.48 16.30 3.46
C SER A 141 -5.24 14.85 3.91
N TYR A 142 -4.72 14.03 3.01
CA TYR A 142 -4.46 12.63 3.29
C TYR A 142 -3.01 12.43 3.70
N LEU A 143 -2.81 11.76 4.84
CA LEU A 143 -1.49 11.32 5.30
C LEU A 143 -1.37 9.81 5.11
N ASP A 144 -0.44 9.40 4.26
CA ASP A 144 -0.11 7.98 4.08
C ASP A 144 0.94 7.55 5.11
N ILE A 145 0.65 6.48 5.85
CA ILE A 145 1.61 5.82 6.74
C ILE A 145 2.30 4.71 5.95
N PRO A 146 3.61 4.81 5.68
CA PRO A 146 4.34 3.75 5.01
C PRO A 146 4.55 2.55 5.95
N PHE A 147 4.82 1.39 5.37
CA PHE A 147 5.24 0.24 6.15
C PHE A 147 6.51 0.52 6.96
N PRO A 148 6.72 -0.20 8.08
CA PRO A 148 7.95 -0.12 8.86
C PRO A 148 9.20 -0.31 7.99
N GLU A 149 10.20 0.55 8.20
CA GLU A 149 11.53 0.42 7.59
C GLU A 149 12.35 -0.66 8.32
N GLU A 150 13.47 -1.08 7.73
CA GLU A 150 14.32 -2.13 8.31
C GLU A 150 14.72 -1.86 9.78
N ASN A 151 15.00 -0.61 10.12
CA ASN A 151 15.34 -0.24 11.49
C ASN A 151 14.16 -0.42 12.46
N GLU A 152 12.95 -0.08 12.02
CA GLU A 152 11.72 -0.26 12.82
C GLU A 152 11.38 -1.76 12.97
N ILE A 153 11.54 -2.55 11.89
CA ILE A 153 11.36 -4.00 11.96
C ILE A 153 12.36 -4.63 12.92
N ASN A 154 13.63 -4.18 12.90
CA ASN A 154 14.65 -4.64 13.83
C ASN A 154 14.27 -4.32 15.28
N GLN A 155 13.74 -3.12 15.55
CA GLN A 155 13.27 -2.76 16.90
C GLN A 155 12.14 -3.67 17.36
N LEU A 156 11.14 -3.96 16.51
CA LEU A 156 10.05 -4.89 16.83
C LEU A 156 10.57 -6.30 17.12
N ILE A 157 11.54 -6.79 16.34
CA ILE A 157 12.18 -8.08 16.60
C ILE A 157 12.93 -8.04 17.95
N ASP A 158 13.68 -6.97 18.24
CA ASP A 158 14.44 -6.83 19.50
C ASP A 158 13.51 -6.80 20.70
N GLU A 159 12.44 -6.01 20.65
CA GLU A 159 11.41 -5.96 21.70
C GLU A 159 10.78 -7.34 21.95
N HIS A 160 10.50 -8.07 20.86
CA HIS A 160 9.94 -9.44 20.95
C HIS A 160 10.95 -10.44 21.57
N VAL A 161 12.21 -10.34 21.15
CA VAL A 161 13.31 -11.19 21.69
C VAL A 161 13.54 -10.91 23.17
N GLU A 162 13.54 -9.62 23.58
CA GLU A 162 13.74 -9.22 24.98
C GLU A 162 12.59 -9.65 25.88
N VAL A 163 11.33 -9.38 25.46
CA VAL A 163 10.13 -9.73 26.25
C VAL A 163 10.03 -11.23 26.48
N ASN A 164 10.44 -12.04 25.51
CA ASN A 164 10.31 -13.49 25.55
C ASN A 164 11.60 -14.22 25.95
N CYS A 165 12.68 -13.49 26.29
CA CYS A 165 13.96 -14.04 26.78
C CYS A 165 14.59 -15.08 25.84
N TYR A 166 14.74 -14.75 24.53
CA TYR A 166 15.37 -15.66 23.56
C TYR A 166 16.87 -15.64 23.58
N ASP A 167 17.47 -16.53 24.36
CA ASP A 167 18.93 -16.66 24.46
C ASP A 167 19.60 -17.20 23.16
N ASN A 168 18.81 -17.77 22.24
CA ASN A 168 19.34 -18.49 21.08
C ASN A 168 19.09 -17.78 19.71
N PHE A 169 18.47 -16.59 19.67
CA PHE A 169 18.23 -15.87 18.43
C PHE A 169 19.51 -15.26 17.88
N LYS A 170 19.90 -15.68 16.66
CA LYS A 170 21.17 -15.28 16.04
C LYS A 170 20.98 -14.20 14.98
N ASP A 171 22.01 -13.41 14.74
CA ASP A 171 22.02 -12.42 13.65
C ASP A 171 21.79 -13.04 12.26
N GLU A 172 22.16 -14.31 12.07
CA GLU A 172 21.88 -15.04 10.82
C GLU A 172 20.38 -15.29 10.61
N ASP A 173 19.64 -15.61 11.67
CA ASP A 173 18.20 -15.81 11.64
C ASP A 173 17.50 -14.49 11.38
N ARG A 174 17.94 -13.41 12.01
CA ARG A 174 17.48 -12.04 11.75
C ARG A 174 17.60 -11.68 10.27
N LYS A 175 18.75 -11.90 9.66
CA LYS A 175 18.99 -11.61 8.24
C LYS A 175 18.09 -12.39 7.29
N LYS A 176 17.66 -13.59 7.67
CA LYS A 176 16.75 -14.41 6.88
C LYS A 176 15.27 -14.02 7.09
N LEU A 177 14.89 -13.68 8.32
CA LEU A 177 13.51 -13.26 8.66
C LEU A 177 13.18 -11.86 8.13
N MET A 178 14.13 -10.93 8.19
CA MET A 178 13.91 -9.53 7.79
C MET A 178 13.25 -9.34 6.42
N PRO A 179 13.69 -10.00 5.33
CA PRO A 179 13.03 -9.87 4.02
C PRO A 179 11.58 -10.37 4.02
N SER A 180 11.26 -11.36 4.86
CA SER A 180 9.91 -11.92 4.94
C SER A 180 8.94 -11.01 5.71
N LEU A 181 9.43 -10.19 6.64
CA LEU A 181 8.64 -9.24 7.43
C LEU A 181 8.44 -7.89 6.73
N LYS A 182 9.30 -7.52 5.78
CA LYS A 182 9.16 -6.27 5.01
C LYS A 182 7.79 -6.17 4.34
N GLY A 183 7.21 -4.96 4.40
CA GLY A 183 5.93 -4.64 3.77
C GLY A 183 4.71 -5.10 4.56
N MET A 184 4.89 -5.48 5.81
CA MET A 184 3.83 -5.68 6.79
C MET A 184 3.68 -4.46 7.69
N THR A 185 2.50 -4.23 8.24
CA THR A 185 2.29 -3.25 9.32
C THR A 185 2.97 -3.72 10.61
N SER A 186 3.20 -2.82 11.55
CA SER A 186 3.79 -3.20 12.85
C SER A 186 2.93 -4.27 13.55
N PHE A 187 1.61 -4.08 13.54
CA PHE A 187 0.66 -5.06 14.08
C PHE A 187 0.78 -6.44 13.43
N GLU A 188 0.91 -6.48 12.10
CA GLU A 188 1.09 -7.74 11.37
C GLU A 188 2.42 -8.42 11.69
N ILE A 189 3.49 -7.64 11.85
CA ILE A 189 4.81 -8.15 12.25
C ILE A 189 4.73 -8.78 13.63
N ASP A 190 4.16 -8.09 14.62
CA ASP A 190 3.99 -8.62 15.99
C ASP A 190 3.20 -9.92 15.97
N ARG A 191 2.10 -9.95 15.24
CA ARG A 191 1.29 -11.18 15.09
C ARG A 191 2.06 -12.33 14.44
N MET A 192 2.94 -12.06 13.46
CA MET A 192 3.76 -13.09 12.84
C MET A 192 4.83 -13.60 13.79
N LEU A 193 5.45 -12.71 14.55
CA LEU A 193 6.41 -13.08 15.59
C LEU A 193 5.75 -13.92 16.69
N ASP A 194 4.55 -13.53 17.16
CA ASP A 194 3.74 -14.31 18.11
C ASP A 194 3.41 -15.71 17.59
N MET A 195 3.02 -15.83 16.31
CA MET A 195 2.69 -17.11 15.68
C MET A 195 3.92 -18.02 15.54
N ALA A 196 5.06 -17.46 15.15
CA ALA A 196 6.30 -18.21 15.10
C ALA A 196 6.64 -18.81 16.46
N MET A 197 6.46 -18.02 17.51
CA MET A 197 6.61 -18.45 18.89
C MET A 197 5.71 -19.61 19.31
N SER A 198 4.43 -19.47 18.99
CA SER A 198 3.42 -20.46 19.42
C SER A 198 3.64 -21.83 18.75
N SER A 199 4.34 -21.87 17.61
CA SER A 199 4.61 -23.11 16.87
C SER A 199 5.80 -23.90 17.42
N ASN A 200 6.93 -23.23 17.73
CA ASN A 200 8.18 -23.89 18.05
C ASN A 200 8.84 -23.43 19.36
N GLY A 201 8.25 -22.45 20.06
CA GLY A 201 8.81 -21.87 21.29
C GLY A 201 10.11 -21.10 21.09
N SER A 202 10.51 -20.83 19.85
CA SER A 202 11.69 -20.06 19.48
C SER A 202 11.49 -19.40 18.13
N LEU A 203 12.11 -18.24 17.93
CA LEU A 203 12.13 -17.56 16.65
C LEU A 203 13.33 -18.05 15.82
N SER A 204 13.09 -18.51 14.59
CA SER A 204 14.13 -19.09 13.74
C SER A 204 13.94 -18.78 12.25
N ALA A 205 14.97 -19.06 11.45
CA ALA A 205 14.89 -18.93 9.99
C ALA A 205 13.86 -19.86 9.33
N GLU A 206 13.42 -20.92 10.01
CA GLU A 206 12.43 -21.89 9.51
C GLU A 206 11.03 -21.26 9.45
N ASP A 207 10.77 -20.24 10.28
CA ASP A 207 9.51 -19.53 10.33
C ASP A 207 9.24 -18.68 9.07
N THR A 208 10.25 -18.45 8.25
CA THR A 208 10.16 -17.68 6.99
C THR A 208 9.07 -18.27 6.06
N GLU A 209 8.96 -19.59 5.98
CA GLU A 209 7.96 -20.24 5.11
C GLU A 209 6.53 -20.00 5.62
N MET A 210 6.32 -20.07 6.93
CA MET A 210 5.04 -19.77 7.57
C MET A 210 4.64 -18.31 7.32
N ILE A 211 5.56 -17.37 7.50
CA ILE A 211 5.33 -15.93 7.27
C ILE A 211 4.94 -15.69 5.80
N LEU A 212 5.63 -16.32 4.85
CA LEU A 212 5.31 -16.23 3.43
C LEU A 212 3.93 -16.80 3.09
N GLN A 213 3.51 -17.89 3.74
CA GLN A 213 2.16 -18.43 3.58
C GLN A 213 1.09 -17.47 4.10
N GLN A 214 1.33 -16.85 5.25
CA GLN A 214 0.42 -15.83 5.80
C GLN A 214 0.33 -14.60 4.90
N LYS A 215 1.43 -14.13 4.34
CA LYS A 215 1.41 -13.06 3.34
C LYS A 215 0.52 -13.42 2.13
N LYS A 216 0.63 -14.63 1.62
CA LYS A 216 -0.25 -15.11 0.53
C LYS A 216 -1.73 -15.08 0.93
N ALA A 217 -2.05 -15.46 2.17
CA ALA A 217 -3.41 -15.42 2.69
C ALA A 217 -3.94 -13.97 2.82
N MET A 218 -3.11 -13.02 3.24
CA MET A 218 -3.46 -11.59 3.30
C MET A 218 -3.77 -11.03 1.91
N VAL A 219 -2.93 -11.32 0.92
CA VAL A 219 -3.17 -10.93 -0.48
C VAL A 219 -4.54 -11.44 -0.95
N LYS A 220 -4.84 -12.72 -0.69
CA LYS A 220 -6.11 -13.33 -1.09
C LYS A 220 -7.33 -12.71 -0.41
N LYS A 221 -7.22 -12.31 0.87
CA LYS A 221 -8.30 -11.68 1.62
C LYS A 221 -8.63 -10.26 1.14
N SER A 222 -7.67 -9.55 0.57
CA SER A 222 -7.86 -8.15 0.14
C SER A 222 -8.90 -7.99 -0.96
N GLY A 223 -9.10 -9.01 -1.80
CA GLY A 223 -9.99 -8.96 -2.98
C GLY A 223 -9.53 -8.01 -4.10
N LEU A 224 -8.43 -7.28 -3.90
CA LEU A 224 -7.88 -6.30 -4.85
C LEU A 224 -6.81 -6.91 -5.76
N LEU A 225 -6.15 -7.95 -5.27
CA LEU A 225 -5.11 -8.71 -5.98
C LEU A 225 -5.49 -10.18 -6.03
N GLU A 226 -5.33 -10.78 -7.19
CA GLU A 226 -5.50 -12.22 -7.39
C GLU A 226 -4.13 -12.90 -7.40
N LEU A 227 -3.94 -13.90 -6.54
CA LEU A 227 -2.75 -14.75 -6.56
C LEU A 227 -2.92 -15.82 -7.65
N ILE A 228 -2.05 -15.78 -8.65
CA ILE A 228 -2.09 -16.71 -9.78
C ILE A 228 -1.05 -17.82 -9.58
N ASP A 229 -1.50 -19.06 -9.67
CA ASP A 229 -0.58 -20.20 -9.74
C ASP A 229 0.20 -20.19 -11.05
N THR A 230 1.50 -20.41 -10.99
CA THR A 230 2.41 -20.32 -12.12
C THR A 230 3.09 -21.65 -12.44
N PRO A 231 2.35 -22.64 -12.98
CA PRO A 231 2.96 -23.91 -13.40
C PRO A 231 3.78 -23.77 -14.70
N GLU A 232 3.61 -22.68 -15.43
CA GLU A 232 4.24 -22.43 -16.71
C GLU A 232 5.72 -22.08 -16.54
N LYS A 233 6.55 -22.66 -17.42
CA LYS A 233 7.98 -22.35 -17.53
C LYS A 233 8.25 -21.55 -18.79
N LEU A 234 9.40 -20.87 -18.88
CA LEU A 234 9.82 -20.16 -20.10
C LEU A 234 9.84 -21.07 -21.34
N ASP A 235 10.17 -22.34 -21.17
CA ASP A 235 10.17 -23.33 -22.25
C ASP A 235 8.75 -23.63 -22.78
N SER A 236 7.71 -23.23 -22.04
CA SER A 236 6.31 -23.34 -22.50
C SER A 236 5.92 -22.24 -23.50
N ILE A 237 6.81 -21.29 -23.77
CA ILE A 237 6.58 -20.21 -24.72
C ILE A 237 7.37 -20.50 -26.00
N GLY A 238 6.67 -20.57 -27.15
CA GLY A 238 7.33 -20.70 -28.44
C GLY A 238 7.70 -19.30 -28.99
N GLY A 239 8.93 -19.11 -29.43
CA GLY A 239 9.43 -17.81 -29.92
C GLY A 239 9.74 -16.80 -28.82
N MET A 240 9.72 -15.51 -29.15
CA MET A 240 10.00 -14.38 -28.26
C MET A 240 11.40 -14.42 -27.63
N ASP A 241 12.40 -14.85 -28.35
CA ASP A 241 13.74 -15.09 -27.82
C ASP A 241 14.38 -13.84 -27.21
N ALA A 242 14.14 -12.67 -27.79
CA ALA A 242 14.63 -11.39 -27.25
C ALA A 242 14.05 -11.10 -25.86
N LEU A 243 12.73 -11.30 -25.68
CA LEU A 243 12.04 -11.10 -24.39
C LEU A 243 12.50 -12.15 -23.37
N LYS A 244 12.62 -13.42 -23.76
CA LYS A 244 13.13 -14.49 -22.89
C LYS A 244 14.54 -14.20 -22.38
N GLY A 245 15.46 -13.87 -23.28
CA GLY A 245 16.83 -13.50 -22.90
C GLY A 245 16.91 -12.27 -22.01
N TYR A 246 15.99 -11.32 -22.20
CA TYR A 246 15.87 -10.17 -21.31
C TYR A 246 15.40 -10.58 -19.90
N LEU A 247 14.34 -11.40 -19.79
CA LEU A 247 13.81 -11.90 -18.52
C LEU A 247 14.83 -12.75 -17.76
N GLU A 248 15.60 -13.57 -18.47
CA GLU A 248 16.69 -14.36 -17.85
C GLU A 248 17.78 -13.48 -17.23
N ARG A 249 18.16 -12.40 -17.91
CA ARG A 249 19.10 -11.43 -17.34
C ARG A 249 18.52 -10.75 -16.10
N LYS A 250 17.25 -10.35 -16.13
CA LYS A 250 16.56 -9.74 -14.97
C LYS A 250 16.40 -10.73 -13.82
N SER A 251 16.15 -12.00 -14.09
CA SER A 251 16.09 -13.05 -13.07
C SER A 251 17.38 -13.12 -12.24
N ARG A 252 18.55 -13.01 -12.87
CA ARG A 252 19.84 -13.00 -12.17
C ARG A 252 19.98 -11.81 -11.25
N VAL A 253 19.49 -10.64 -11.65
CA VAL A 253 19.51 -9.42 -10.79
C VAL A 253 18.54 -9.57 -9.62
N ILE A 254 17.33 -10.09 -9.86
CA ILE A 254 16.30 -10.25 -8.82
C ILE A 254 16.71 -11.33 -7.79
N SER A 255 17.40 -12.38 -8.22
CA SER A 255 17.83 -13.46 -7.33
C SER A 255 18.90 -13.05 -6.31
N ASP A 256 19.67 -11.98 -6.59
CA ASP A 256 20.72 -11.50 -5.69
C ASP A 256 20.78 -9.96 -5.74
N LEU A 257 19.67 -9.34 -5.32
CA LEU A 257 19.52 -7.88 -5.34
C LEU A 257 20.57 -7.13 -4.52
N PRO A 258 20.94 -7.57 -3.29
CA PRO A 258 21.95 -6.86 -2.51
C PRO A 258 23.28 -6.77 -3.25
N LYS A 259 23.73 -7.87 -3.82
CA LYS A 259 24.97 -7.91 -4.59
C LYS A 259 24.89 -7.09 -5.88
N ALA A 260 23.75 -7.11 -6.57
CA ALA A 260 23.55 -6.28 -7.77
C ALA A 260 23.60 -4.79 -7.44
N GLN A 261 23.07 -4.37 -6.28
CA GLN A 261 23.13 -2.99 -5.80
C GLN A 261 24.56 -2.55 -5.44
N GLU A 262 25.38 -3.42 -4.85
CA GLU A 262 26.80 -3.16 -4.61
C GLU A 262 27.56 -2.84 -5.91
N PHE A 263 27.16 -3.45 -7.04
CA PHE A 263 27.68 -3.14 -8.38
C PHE A 263 27.03 -1.91 -9.04
N GLY A 264 26.17 -1.18 -8.34
CA GLY A 264 25.49 0.00 -8.87
C GLY A 264 24.30 -0.32 -9.79
N VAL A 265 23.81 -1.56 -9.80
CA VAL A 265 22.63 -1.93 -10.59
C VAL A 265 21.38 -1.52 -9.84
N SER A 266 20.52 -0.72 -10.48
CA SER A 266 19.24 -0.32 -9.89
C SER A 266 18.24 -1.48 -9.85
N ILE A 267 17.32 -1.43 -8.89
CA ILE A 267 16.24 -2.42 -8.75
C ILE A 267 15.40 -2.44 -10.04
N PRO A 268 15.19 -3.60 -10.67
CA PRO A 268 14.35 -3.71 -11.87
C PRO A 268 12.92 -3.25 -11.59
N LYS A 269 12.39 -2.40 -12.46
CA LYS A 269 11.05 -1.84 -12.30
C LYS A 269 9.98 -2.69 -12.95
N GLY A 270 10.23 -3.13 -14.15
CA GLY A 270 9.28 -3.97 -14.86
C GLY A 270 9.41 -3.88 -16.38
N VAL A 271 8.60 -4.65 -17.06
CA VAL A 271 8.52 -4.74 -18.51
C VAL A 271 7.10 -4.50 -19.01
N PHE A 272 7.01 -3.82 -20.14
CA PHE A 272 5.76 -3.59 -20.83
C PHE A 272 5.70 -4.39 -22.12
N ILE A 273 4.67 -5.24 -22.27
CA ILE A 273 4.51 -6.15 -23.42
C ILE A 273 3.28 -5.73 -24.22
N VAL A 274 3.51 -5.27 -25.43
CA VAL A 274 2.45 -4.81 -26.36
C VAL A 274 2.37 -5.75 -27.54
N GLY A 275 1.17 -6.12 -27.96
CA GLY A 275 1.00 -6.95 -29.15
C GLY A 275 -0.43 -7.46 -29.32
N MET A 276 -0.73 -8.06 -30.44
CA MET A 276 -2.07 -8.55 -30.76
C MET A 276 -2.59 -9.56 -29.73
N PRO A 277 -3.92 -9.67 -29.55
CA PRO A 277 -4.52 -10.73 -28.73
C PRO A 277 -4.05 -12.11 -29.20
N GLY A 278 -3.85 -13.05 -28.25
CA GLY A 278 -3.46 -14.42 -28.55
C GLY A 278 -1.96 -14.65 -28.81
N CYS A 279 -1.10 -13.62 -28.79
CA CYS A 279 0.34 -13.76 -28.98
C CYS A 279 1.13 -14.19 -27.74
N GLY A 280 0.49 -14.70 -26.68
CA GLY A 280 1.18 -15.28 -25.52
C GLY A 280 1.64 -14.29 -24.45
N LYS A 281 1.19 -13.03 -24.46
CA LYS A 281 1.57 -11.98 -23.49
C LYS A 281 1.31 -12.40 -22.03
N SER A 282 0.10 -12.89 -21.74
CA SER A 282 -0.29 -13.37 -20.40
C SER A 282 0.50 -14.61 -19.98
N LEU A 283 0.90 -15.46 -20.92
CA LEU A 283 1.77 -16.61 -20.66
C LEU A 283 3.18 -16.15 -20.26
N CYS A 284 3.67 -15.05 -20.86
CA CYS A 284 4.95 -14.46 -20.48
C CYS A 284 4.95 -13.94 -19.02
N ALA A 285 3.86 -13.34 -18.56
CA ALA A 285 3.74 -12.90 -17.17
C ALA A 285 3.85 -14.08 -16.19
N LYS A 286 3.12 -15.17 -16.45
CA LYS A 286 3.17 -16.39 -15.65
C LYS A 286 4.56 -17.03 -15.65
N ALA A 287 5.16 -17.20 -16.82
CA ALA A 287 6.48 -17.79 -16.95
C ALA A 287 7.59 -16.93 -16.33
N SER A 288 7.45 -15.61 -16.32
CA SER A 288 8.38 -14.69 -15.64
C SER A 288 8.39 -14.91 -14.14
N ALA A 289 7.22 -15.01 -13.51
CA ALA A 289 7.11 -15.24 -12.08
C ALA A 289 7.71 -16.60 -11.68
N ALA A 290 7.46 -17.64 -12.48
CA ALA A 290 8.08 -18.97 -12.29
C ALA A 290 9.60 -18.90 -12.44
N LEU A 291 10.12 -18.15 -13.43
CA LEU A 291 11.57 -17.95 -13.63
C LEU A 291 12.21 -17.20 -12.44
N PHE A 292 11.54 -16.18 -11.92
CA PHE A 292 12.02 -15.40 -10.77
C PHE A 292 11.82 -16.12 -9.44
N LYS A 293 11.07 -17.23 -9.44
CA LYS A 293 10.67 -17.99 -8.24
C LYS A 293 9.94 -17.12 -7.22
N THR A 294 9.09 -16.25 -7.71
CA THR A 294 8.33 -15.30 -6.90
C THR A 294 6.83 -15.44 -7.15
N PRO A 295 5.96 -15.08 -6.21
CA PRO A 295 4.52 -15.09 -6.43
C PRO A 295 4.11 -14.16 -7.58
N LEU A 296 3.06 -14.55 -8.32
CA LEU A 296 2.42 -13.75 -9.34
C LEU A 296 1.12 -13.17 -8.78
N LEU A 297 1.06 -11.85 -8.69
CA LEU A 297 -0.09 -11.10 -8.26
C LEU A 297 -0.70 -10.40 -9.47
N LYS A 298 -1.96 -10.68 -9.77
CA LYS A 298 -2.70 -9.98 -10.82
C LYS A 298 -3.51 -8.86 -10.21
N LEU A 299 -3.34 -7.65 -10.74
CA LEU A 299 -4.14 -6.50 -10.36
C LEU A 299 -5.49 -6.58 -11.08
N ASP A 300 -6.57 -6.72 -10.31
CA ASP A 300 -7.92 -6.70 -10.85
C ASP A 300 -8.47 -5.27 -10.90
N MET A 301 -8.44 -4.69 -12.08
CA MET A 301 -8.94 -3.34 -12.29
C MET A 301 -10.46 -3.21 -12.12
N GLY A 302 -11.21 -4.31 -12.27
CA GLY A 302 -12.64 -4.32 -12.01
C GLY A 302 -12.96 -4.08 -10.53
N SER A 303 -12.21 -4.72 -9.66
CA SER A 303 -12.35 -4.57 -8.20
C SER A 303 -11.83 -3.23 -7.67
N MET A 304 -11.04 -2.49 -8.46
CA MET A 304 -10.55 -1.16 -8.08
C MET A 304 -11.64 -0.09 -8.11
N MET A 305 -12.66 -0.28 -8.95
CA MET A 305 -13.70 0.75 -9.15
C MET A 305 -14.68 0.74 -7.99
N GLY A 306 -14.56 1.70 -7.11
CA GLY A 306 -15.47 1.90 -5.98
C GLY A 306 -16.72 2.70 -6.33
N LYS A 307 -17.70 2.63 -5.44
CA LYS A 307 -18.96 3.37 -5.57
C LYS A 307 -18.86 4.83 -5.08
N TYR A 308 -17.90 5.10 -4.20
CA TYR A 308 -17.74 6.41 -3.56
C TYR A 308 -16.54 7.18 -4.13
N VAL A 309 -16.60 8.50 -4.02
CA VAL A 309 -15.50 9.39 -4.42
C VAL A 309 -14.26 9.06 -3.58
N GLY A 310 -13.12 8.84 -4.24
CA GLY A 310 -11.85 8.50 -3.59
C GLY A 310 -11.66 7.00 -3.27
N GLU A 311 -12.69 6.17 -3.29
CA GLU A 311 -12.58 4.73 -3.00
C GLU A 311 -11.66 4.03 -4.02
N SER A 312 -11.80 4.34 -5.29
CA SER A 312 -10.97 3.75 -6.36
C SER A 312 -9.48 4.07 -6.20
N GLU A 313 -9.15 5.32 -5.83
CA GLU A 313 -7.78 5.72 -5.56
C GLU A 313 -7.22 5.04 -4.31
N SER A 314 -8.02 4.95 -3.25
CA SER A 314 -7.67 4.22 -2.03
C SER A 314 -7.43 2.73 -2.31
N ASN A 315 -8.30 2.09 -3.11
CA ASN A 315 -8.15 0.69 -3.50
C ASN A 315 -6.84 0.45 -4.26
N LEU A 316 -6.49 1.34 -5.21
CA LEU A 316 -5.21 1.23 -5.92
C LEU A 316 -4.02 1.38 -4.96
N ARG A 317 -4.06 2.35 -4.03
CA ARG A 317 -3.03 2.54 -3.01
C ARG A 317 -2.89 1.29 -2.14
N LYS A 318 -4.00 0.71 -1.68
CA LYS A 318 -4.02 -0.54 -0.90
C LYS A 318 -3.44 -1.71 -1.70
N ALA A 319 -3.85 -1.88 -2.97
CA ALA A 319 -3.33 -2.94 -3.81
C ALA A 319 -1.81 -2.84 -4.02
N ILE A 320 -1.30 -1.63 -4.24
CA ILE A 320 0.14 -1.38 -4.35
C ILE A 320 0.85 -1.69 -3.04
N LYS A 321 0.34 -1.24 -1.89
CA LYS A 321 0.90 -1.57 -0.57
C LYS A 321 0.95 -3.08 -0.35
N ILE A 322 -0.12 -3.81 -0.68
CA ILE A 322 -0.16 -5.28 -0.57
C ILE A 322 0.87 -5.95 -1.50
N ALA A 323 1.04 -5.44 -2.73
CA ALA A 323 2.07 -5.96 -3.64
C ALA A 323 3.49 -5.71 -3.09
N GLU A 324 3.74 -4.55 -2.48
CA GLU A 324 5.00 -4.25 -1.82
C GLU A 324 5.22 -5.11 -0.58
N ALA A 325 4.16 -5.39 0.18
CA ALA A 325 4.18 -6.34 1.28
C ALA A 325 4.55 -7.76 0.85
N ALA A 326 4.06 -8.17 -0.31
CA ALA A 326 4.35 -9.48 -0.88
C ALA A 326 5.70 -9.57 -1.61
N ALA A 327 6.47 -8.47 -1.67
CA ALA A 327 7.78 -8.45 -2.35
C ALA A 327 8.78 -9.41 -1.68
N PRO A 328 9.64 -10.10 -2.47
CA PRO A 328 9.75 -10.02 -3.92
C PRO A 328 8.59 -10.71 -4.65
N CYS A 329 7.94 -10.01 -5.60
CA CYS A 329 6.82 -10.55 -6.36
C CYS A 329 6.76 -9.98 -7.78
N VAL A 330 6.00 -10.64 -8.66
CA VAL A 330 5.60 -10.08 -9.96
C VAL A 330 4.19 -9.53 -9.85
N LEU A 331 4.02 -8.24 -10.14
CA LEU A 331 2.71 -7.61 -10.26
C LEU A 331 2.31 -7.55 -11.74
N TRP A 332 1.30 -8.32 -12.10
CA TRP A 332 0.78 -8.37 -13.47
C TRP A 332 -0.45 -7.49 -13.63
N ILE A 333 -0.37 -6.58 -14.59
CA ILE A 333 -1.49 -5.72 -15.00
C ILE A 333 -1.87 -6.12 -16.42
N ASP A 334 -2.98 -6.81 -16.55
CA ASP A 334 -3.46 -7.27 -17.86
C ASP A 334 -4.30 -6.18 -18.52
N GLU A 335 -4.11 -6.00 -19.83
CA GLU A 335 -4.84 -5.04 -20.64
C GLU A 335 -4.86 -3.62 -20.02
N ILE A 336 -3.66 -3.09 -19.70
CA ILE A 336 -3.49 -1.82 -18.98
C ILE A 336 -4.22 -0.65 -19.70
N GLU A 337 -4.40 -0.73 -21.02
CA GLU A 337 -5.15 0.24 -21.81
C GLU A 337 -6.64 0.29 -21.41
N LYS A 338 -7.21 -0.83 -20.99
CA LYS A 338 -8.59 -0.87 -20.46
C LYS A 338 -8.64 -0.37 -19.02
N ALA A 339 -7.61 -0.70 -18.27
CA ALA A 339 -7.46 -0.30 -16.88
C ALA A 339 -7.49 1.22 -16.70
N PHE A 340 -6.85 1.93 -17.61
CA PHE A 340 -6.75 3.38 -17.59
C PHE A 340 -7.45 4.05 -18.79
N SER A 341 -8.49 3.40 -19.33
CA SER A 341 -9.35 3.99 -20.35
C SER A 341 -10.07 5.22 -19.77
N GLY A 342 -9.98 6.36 -20.46
CA GLY A 342 -10.58 7.63 -19.99
C GLY A 342 -9.61 8.62 -19.37
N VAL A 343 -8.32 8.28 -19.24
CA VAL A 343 -7.27 9.24 -18.89
C VAL A 343 -7.17 10.31 -19.99
N GLY A 344 -7.27 11.59 -19.58
CA GLY A 344 -7.30 12.72 -20.52
C GLY A 344 -8.70 13.11 -21.04
N GLY A 345 -9.75 12.38 -20.63
CA GLY A 345 -11.16 12.76 -20.80
C GLY A 345 -11.75 13.43 -19.54
N ASN A 346 -13.08 13.47 -19.45
CA ASN A 346 -13.81 14.05 -18.30
C ASN A 346 -13.76 13.20 -17.02
N ASN A 347 -12.88 12.20 -16.92
CA ASN A 347 -12.82 11.32 -15.76
C ASN A 347 -11.60 11.64 -14.88
N ASP A 348 -11.76 12.60 -13.97
CA ASP A 348 -10.71 13.06 -13.05
C ASP A 348 -10.18 11.95 -12.13
N ILE A 349 -11.03 10.97 -11.76
CA ILE A 349 -10.63 9.85 -10.88
C ILE A 349 -9.59 8.97 -11.59
N MET A 350 -9.84 8.58 -12.84
CA MET A 350 -8.90 7.75 -13.60
C MET A 350 -7.58 8.47 -13.86
N THR A 351 -7.63 9.78 -14.08
CA THR A 351 -6.43 10.61 -14.27
C THR A 351 -5.59 10.67 -12.98
N ARG A 352 -6.23 10.80 -11.81
CA ARG A 352 -5.54 10.77 -10.52
C ARG A 352 -4.95 9.40 -10.20
N MET A 353 -5.72 8.32 -10.39
CA MET A 353 -5.25 6.94 -10.21
C MET A 353 -4.04 6.65 -11.10
N PHE A 354 -4.12 7.05 -12.36
CA PHE A 354 -3.03 6.88 -13.31
C PHE A 354 -1.79 7.67 -12.90
N GLY A 355 -1.95 8.93 -12.50
CA GLY A 355 -0.87 9.77 -11.98
C GLY A 355 -0.19 9.13 -10.77
N TYR A 356 -0.95 8.62 -9.81
CA TYR A 356 -0.42 7.91 -8.65
C TYR A 356 0.38 6.66 -9.05
N PHE A 357 -0.19 5.82 -9.93
CA PHE A 357 0.51 4.62 -10.43
C PHE A 357 1.84 4.96 -11.10
N LEU A 358 1.87 6.01 -11.91
CA LEU A 358 3.09 6.44 -12.60
C LEU A 358 4.15 6.98 -11.65
N SER A 359 3.75 7.76 -10.64
CA SER A 359 4.66 8.26 -9.60
C SER A 359 5.24 7.11 -8.81
N TRP A 360 4.38 6.17 -8.39
CA TRP A 360 4.86 4.96 -7.72
C TRP A 360 5.85 4.17 -8.57
N MET A 361 5.56 3.92 -9.85
CA MET A 361 6.48 3.23 -10.76
C MET A 361 7.84 3.93 -10.88
N GLN A 362 7.84 5.26 -10.82
CA GLN A 362 9.07 6.04 -10.91
C GLN A 362 9.89 5.99 -9.61
N GLU A 363 9.23 6.04 -8.47
CA GLU A 363 9.85 6.22 -7.15
C GLU A 363 10.08 4.91 -6.40
N LYS A 364 9.39 3.81 -6.76
CA LYS A 364 9.44 2.56 -6.03
C LYS A 364 10.86 2.02 -5.87
N GLN A 365 11.18 1.61 -4.65
CA GLN A 365 12.40 0.91 -4.27
C GLN A 365 12.14 -0.55 -3.84
N SER A 366 10.88 -0.96 -3.84
CA SER A 366 10.46 -2.32 -3.53
C SER A 366 10.82 -3.30 -4.65
N SER A 367 11.06 -4.55 -4.29
CA SER A 367 11.35 -5.65 -5.23
C SER A 367 10.09 -6.18 -5.91
N VAL A 368 9.13 -5.30 -6.24
CA VAL A 368 7.96 -5.61 -7.05
C VAL A 368 8.31 -5.44 -8.51
N TYR A 369 8.32 -6.52 -9.30
CA TYR A 369 8.57 -6.46 -10.73
C TYR A 369 7.24 -6.36 -11.49
N VAL A 370 6.99 -5.24 -12.16
CA VAL A 370 5.72 -5.01 -12.84
C VAL A 370 5.76 -5.55 -14.27
N ILE A 371 4.79 -6.39 -14.63
CA ILE A 371 4.56 -6.84 -16.00
C ILE A 371 3.21 -6.29 -16.45
N ALA A 372 3.23 -5.30 -17.32
CA ALA A 372 2.02 -4.77 -17.94
C ALA A 372 1.86 -5.32 -19.35
N THR A 373 0.63 -5.70 -19.71
CA THR A 373 0.29 -6.15 -21.06
C THR A 373 -0.69 -5.19 -21.71
N ALA A 374 -0.59 -5.00 -23.02
CA ALA A 374 -1.55 -4.23 -23.82
C ALA A 374 -1.78 -4.88 -25.18
N ASN A 375 -3.00 -4.70 -25.70
CA ASN A 375 -3.35 -5.18 -27.05
C ASN A 375 -3.03 -4.14 -28.13
N ASN A 376 -3.09 -2.87 -27.78
CA ASN A 376 -2.81 -1.76 -28.70
C ASN A 376 -1.93 -0.68 -28.04
N ALA A 377 -0.83 -0.34 -28.71
CA ALA A 377 0.09 0.70 -28.26
C ALA A 377 -0.46 2.12 -28.45
N ASP A 378 -1.38 2.32 -29.42
CA ASP A 378 -1.89 3.65 -29.77
C ASP A 378 -2.85 4.21 -28.71
N ASN A 379 -3.56 3.32 -28.02
CA ASN A 379 -4.51 3.68 -26.96
C ASN A 379 -3.86 3.96 -25.60
N LEU A 380 -2.52 3.91 -25.54
CA LEU A 380 -1.79 4.11 -24.28
C LEU A 380 -1.44 5.57 -24.09
N PRO A 381 -1.63 6.11 -22.89
CA PRO A 381 -1.11 7.42 -22.54
C PRO A 381 0.41 7.50 -22.80
N PRO A 382 0.89 8.57 -23.45
CA PRO A 382 2.31 8.72 -23.79
C PRO A 382 3.23 8.70 -22.58
N GLU A 383 2.69 9.01 -21.41
CA GLU A 383 3.39 8.99 -20.13
C GLU A 383 3.92 7.59 -19.77
N LEU A 384 3.22 6.51 -20.11
CA LEU A 384 3.68 5.13 -19.86
C LEU A 384 4.96 4.79 -20.64
N LYS A 385 5.15 5.41 -21.80
CA LYS A 385 6.30 5.17 -22.70
C LYS A 385 7.56 5.93 -22.26
N ARG A 386 7.47 6.83 -21.26
CA ARG A 386 8.63 7.60 -20.78
C ARG A 386 9.59 6.72 -20.00
N LYS A 387 10.90 6.92 -20.23
CA LYS A 387 11.98 6.24 -19.49
C LYS A 387 11.85 6.47 -17.98
N GLY A 388 12.23 5.47 -17.19
CA GLY A 388 12.22 5.53 -15.74
C GLY A 388 10.97 4.93 -15.07
N ARG A 389 9.98 4.47 -15.84
CA ARG A 389 8.77 3.78 -15.38
C ARG A 389 8.84 2.28 -15.62
N PHE A 390 8.91 1.88 -16.88
CA PHE A 390 9.28 0.52 -17.27
C PHE A 390 10.74 0.50 -17.74
N ASP A 391 11.43 -0.61 -17.46
CA ASP A 391 12.82 -0.78 -17.89
C ASP A 391 12.91 -0.95 -19.41
N GLU A 392 11.93 -1.65 -20.01
CA GLU A 392 11.89 -1.97 -21.43
C GLU A 392 10.44 -2.18 -21.92
N ILE A 393 10.23 -1.92 -23.22
CA ILE A 393 8.94 -2.14 -23.89
C ILE A 393 9.17 -3.12 -25.02
N PHE A 394 8.48 -4.26 -25.01
CA PHE A 394 8.52 -5.27 -26.05
C PHE A 394 7.26 -5.26 -26.91
N CYS A 395 7.47 -5.12 -28.22
CA CYS A 395 6.39 -5.29 -29.20
C CYS A 395 6.39 -6.75 -29.68
N VAL A 396 5.33 -7.47 -29.37
CA VAL A 396 5.13 -8.87 -29.77
C VAL A 396 4.25 -8.91 -31.01
N ASN A 397 4.84 -9.33 -32.12
CA ASN A 397 4.15 -9.52 -33.38
C ASN A 397 3.50 -10.91 -33.49
N LEU A 398 2.76 -11.15 -34.56
CA LEU A 398 2.33 -12.49 -34.92
C LEU A 398 3.54 -13.42 -35.14
N PRO A 399 3.49 -14.68 -34.68
CA PRO A 399 4.63 -15.59 -34.77
C PRO A 399 5.01 -15.88 -36.21
N ASP A 400 6.30 -15.86 -36.48
CA ASP A 400 6.87 -16.23 -37.77
C ASP A 400 6.79 -17.76 -38.00
N LYS A 401 7.36 -18.24 -39.11
CA LYS A 401 7.29 -19.66 -39.47
C LYS A 401 8.00 -20.57 -38.44
N ASP A 402 9.12 -20.13 -37.93
CA ASP A 402 9.93 -20.95 -37.01
C ASP A 402 9.37 -20.87 -35.59
N GLU A 403 8.86 -19.74 -35.18
CA GLU A 403 8.12 -19.57 -33.94
C GLU A 403 6.83 -20.44 -33.95
N ARG A 404 6.05 -20.45 -35.03
CA ARG A 404 4.88 -21.35 -35.16
C ARG A 404 5.27 -22.83 -35.03
N LYS A 405 6.39 -23.25 -35.63
CA LYS A 405 6.88 -24.63 -35.46
C LYS A 405 7.23 -24.93 -34.01
N ALA A 406 7.86 -23.98 -33.31
CA ALA A 406 8.19 -24.13 -31.91
C ALA A 406 6.91 -24.23 -31.04
N ILE A 407 5.91 -23.40 -31.31
CA ILE A 407 4.61 -23.44 -30.65
C ILE A 407 3.93 -24.78 -30.86
N PHE A 408 3.85 -25.26 -32.10
CA PHE A 408 3.28 -26.60 -32.38
C PHE A 408 4.01 -27.73 -31.65
N LYS A 409 5.36 -27.71 -31.64
CA LYS A 409 6.14 -28.70 -30.89
C LYS A 409 5.82 -28.73 -29.40
N ILE A 410 5.60 -27.57 -28.80
CA ILE A 410 5.24 -27.47 -27.37
C ILE A 410 3.85 -28.06 -27.13
N HIS A 411 2.86 -27.72 -27.97
CA HIS A 411 1.50 -28.24 -27.81
C HIS A 411 1.33 -29.72 -28.14
N LEU A 412 2.16 -30.26 -29.04
CA LEU A 412 2.15 -31.69 -29.36
C LEU A 412 2.88 -32.56 -28.33
N LYS A 413 3.69 -31.97 -27.42
CA LYS A 413 4.35 -32.67 -26.32
C LYS A 413 3.50 -32.76 -25.06
N LYS A 414 2.41 -32.01 -24.99
CA LYS A 414 1.39 -32.09 -23.93
C LYS A 414 0.38 -33.18 -24.29
#